data_5f41517b1e6b716d5119e7489f66ac95
#
_entry.id   5f41517b1e6b716d5119e7489f66ac95
#
_cell.length_a   1.000
_cell.length_b   1.000
_cell.length_c   1.000
_cell.angle_alpha   90.00
_cell.angle_beta   90.00
_cell.angle_gamma   90.00
#
_symmetry.space_group_name_H-M   'P 1'
#
loop_
_entity.id
_entity.type
_entity.pdbx_description
1 polymer ?
#
loop_
_entity_poly.entity_id
_entity_poly.type
_entity_poly.pdbx_seq_one_letter_code
_entity_poly.pdbx_strand_id
1 'polypeptide(L)'
;EQKNLEHDLAVPFSWRWLNGPWKLMFFEPGVYSPRQDKSEAWNRGAYIATALAHCTECHSPRGLGGATDTGRFMAGNPVGPDGGYVPNITPHPDAWMRDWEKADIAVYLETGELPDSDYAGGAMAEVSDNGLAFLTQSDLVALVEFIAALKPLPSTRDR
;
A
#
# COMPACT_ATOMS: atom_id res chain seq x y z
N GLU A 1 -5.67 11.72 31.33
CA GLU A 1 -6.48 12.21 30.20
C GLU A 1 -5.67 13.27 29.46
N GLN A 2 -5.33 13.04 28.18
CA GLN A 2 -4.51 13.96 27.40
C GLN A 2 -5.44 14.82 26.52
N LYS A 3 -5.23 16.13 26.49
CA LYS A 3 -5.98 17.04 25.61
C LYS A 3 -5.57 16.81 24.17
N ASN A 4 -6.54 16.63 23.28
CA ASN A 4 -6.28 16.53 21.85
C ASN A 4 -5.68 17.84 21.31
N LEU A 5 -4.71 17.71 20.40
CA LEU A 5 -4.18 18.86 19.67
C LEU A 5 -5.21 19.36 18.64
N GLU A 6 -5.26 20.66 18.46
CA GLU A 6 -6.05 21.27 17.40
C GLU A 6 -5.40 20.96 16.02
N HIS A 7 -6.23 20.90 14.98
CA HIS A 7 -5.73 20.70 13.62
C HIS A 7 -5.07 21.97 13.09
N ASP A 8 -3.83 21.84 12.65
CA ASP A 8 -3.07 22.91 11.98
C ASP A 8 -3.06 22.67 10.46
N LEU A 9 -4.23 22.79 9.85
CA LEU A 9 -4.40 22.59 8.41
C LEU A 9 -4.63 23.94 7.70
N ALA A 10 -3.87 24.15 6.63
CA ALA A 10 -4.06 25.33 5.77
C ALA A 10 -5.41 25.31 5.04
N VAL A 11 -5.93 26.50 4.72
CA VAL A 11 -7.10 26.65 3.84
C VAL A 11 -6.76 26.10 2.44
N PRO A 12 -7.66 25.33 1.78
CA PRO A 12 -9.05 25.02 2.18
C PRO A 12 -9.22 23.75 3.02
N PHE A 13 -8.14 23.03 3.34
CA PHE A 13 -8.19 21.74 4.03
C PHE A 13 -8.69 21.83 5.48
N SER A 14 -8.61 23.00 6.09
CA SER A 14 -9.22 23.29 7.40
C SER A 14 -10.76 23.33 7.36
N TRP A 15 -11.36 23.44 6.19
CA TRP A 15 -12.82 23.47 6.03
C TRP A 15 -13.40 22.06 6.03
N ARG A 16 -13.72 21.55 7.20
CA ARG A 16 -14.16 20.17 7.40
C ARG A 16 -15.41 19.77 6.61
N TRP A 17 -16.27 20.72 6.26
CA TRP A 17 -17.45 20.47 5.43
C TRP A 17 -17.10 19.97 4.01
N LEU A 18 -15.89 20.28 3.51
CA LEU A 18 -15.39 19.77 2.22
C LEU A 18 -15.23 18.26 2.19
N ASN A 19 -15.11 17.59 3.35
CA ASN A 19 -15.07 16.13 3.41
C ASN A 19 -16.36 15.47 2.89
N GLY A 20 -17.52 16.14 3.01
CA GLY A 20 -18.80 15.63 2.50
C GLY A 20 -18.78 15.44 0.98
N PRO A 21 -18.60 16.50 0.19
CA PRO A 21 -18.45 16.41 -1.27
C PRO A 21 -17.30 15.49 -1.71
N TRP A 22 -16.16 15.54 -1.02
CA TRP A 22 -15.03 14.64 -1.32
C TRP A 22 -15.41 13.17 -1.16
N LYS A 23 -16.07 12.81 -0.08
CA LYS A 23 -16.54 11.42 0.15
C LYS A 23 -17.57 10.99 -0.87
N LEU A 24 -18.46 11.87 -1.34
CA LEU A 24 -19.41 11.55 -2.39
C LEU A 24 -18.73 11.23 -3.73
N MET A 25 -17.57 11.85 -4.01
CA MET A 25 -16.84 11.64 -5.26
C MET A 25 -15.89 10.44 -5.21
N PHE A 26 -15.27 10.17 -4.07
CA PHE A 26 -14.10 9.29 -4.00
C PHE A 26 -14.22 8.15 -2.97
N PHE A 27 -15.21 8.16 -2.11
CA PHE A 27 -15.36 7.14 -1.08
C PHE A 27 -16.56 6.24 -1.36
N GLU A 28 -16.29 4.98 -1.57
CA GLU A 28 -17.30 3.93 -1.71
C GLU A 28 -17.44 3.19 -0.36
N PRO A 29 -18.55 3.40 0.36
CA PRO A 29 -18.76 2.75 1.65
C PRO A 29 -19.05 1.27 1.45
N GLY A 30 -18.44 0.41 2.27
CA GLY A 30 -18.70 -1.02 2.21
C GLY A 30 -17.80 -1.83 3.15
N VAL A 31 -18.10 -3.11 3.24
CA VAL A 31 -17.23 -4.11 3.85
C VAL A 31 -16.45 -4.84 2.76
N TYR A 32 -15.26 -5.31 3.08
CA TYR A 32 -14.49 -6.13 2.14
C TYR A 32 -15.33 -7.36 1.70
N SER A 33 -15.45 -7.54 0.40
CA SER A 33 -16.16 -8.68 -0.19
C SER A 33 -15.16 -9.55 -0.94
N PRO A 34 -14.99 -10.84 -0.54
CA PRO A 34 -14.10 -11.75 -1.22
C PRO A 34 -14.51 -11.97 -2.69
N ARG A 35 -13.52 -12.00 -3.57
CA ARG A 35 -13.73 -12.31 -4.98
C ARG A 35 -13.90 -13.80 -5.17
N GLN A 36 -15.00 -14.20 -5.83
CA GLN A 36 -15.37 -15.60 -6.09
C GLN A 36 -14.42 -16.30 -7.10
N ASP A 37 -13.76 -15.53 -7.97
CA ASP A 37 -12.82 -16.02 -8.98
C ASP A 37 -11.38 -16.16 -8.46
N LYS A 38 -11.14 -15.93 -7.17
CA LYS A 38 -9.84 -15.99 -6.52
C LYS A 38 -9.83 -17.01 -5.38
N SER A 39 -8.62 -17.51 -5.07
CA SER A 39 -8.42 -18.40 -3.93
C SER A 39 -8.70 -17.71 -2.59
N GLU A 40 -8.92 -18.49 -1.55
CA GLU A 40 -9.07 -17.99 -0.19
C GLU A 40 -7.80 -17.24 0.26
N ALA A 41 -6.62 -17.80 -0.02
CA ALA A 41 -5.33 -17.16 0.30
C ALA A 41 -5.19 -15.80 -0.40
N TRP A 42 -5.50 -15.72 -1.70
CA TRP A 42 -5.48 -14.46 -2.42
C TRP A 42 -6.42 -13.42 -1.80
N ASN A 43 -7.65 -13.82 -1.47
CA ASN A 43 -8.64 -12.93 -0.84
C ASN A 43 -8.18 -12.46 0.54
N ARG A 44 -7.58 -13.35 1.33
CA ARG A 44 -7.00 -12.98 2.63
C ARG A 44 -5.86 -11.99 2.46
N GLY A 45 -4.95 -12.23 1.52
CA GLY A 45 -3.84 -11.32 1.19
C GLY A 45 -4.34 -9.96 0.71
N ALA A 46 -5.36 -9.94 -0.14
CA ALA A 46 -6.00 -8.71 -0.59
C ALA A 46 -6.57 -7.89 0.58
N TYR A 47 -7.26 -8.56 1.51
CA TYR A 47 -7.78 -7.91 2.72
C TYR A 47 -6.65 -7.33 3.59
N ILE A 48 -5.58 -8.09 3.80
CA ILE A 48 -4.42 -7.62 4.56
C ILE A 48 -3.82 -6.39 3.88
N ALA A 49 -3.51 -6.47 2.58
CA ALA A 49 -2.85 -5.40 1.84
C ALA A 49 -3.67 -4.12 1.73
N THR A 50 -5.01 -4.22 1.63
CA THR A 50 -5.86 -3.05 1.35
C THR A 50 -6.55 -2.49 2.58
N ALA A 51 -6.80 -3.32 3.61
CA ALA A 51 -7.58 -2.91 4.78
C ALA A 51 -6.77 -2.91 6.09
N LEU A 52 -5.82 -3.81 6.28
CA LEU A 52 -5.06 -3.90 7.54
C LEU A 52 -3.71 -3.18 7.46
N ALA A 53 -2.90 -3.50 6.45
CA ALA A 53 -1.56 -2.93 6.27
C ALA A 53 -1.53 -1.67 5.40
N HIS A 54 -2.66 -1.30 4.76
CA HIS A 54 -2.84 -0.08 3.95
C HIS A 54 -1.77 0.13 2.87
N CYS A 55 -1.22 -0.94 2.28
CA CYS A 55 -0.17 -0.87 1.27
C CYS A 55 -0.50 0.09 0.11
N THR A 56 -1.79 0.16 -0.26
CA THR A 56 -2.30 1.05 -1.30
C THR A 56 -2.10 2.52 -1.00
N GLU A 57 -2.06 2.91 0.26
CA GLU A 57 -1.94 4.31 0.67
C GLU A 57 -0.58 4.90 0.29
N CYS A 58 0.47 4.08 0.35
CA CYS A 58 1.82 4.47 -0.03
C CYS A 58 2.15 4.06 -1.47
N HIS A 59 1.85 2.81 -1.86
CA HIS A 59 2.28 2.23 -3.15
C HIS A 59 1.38 2.56 -4.35
N SER A 60 0.31 3.32 -4.18
CA SER A 60 -0.51 3.83 -5.29
C SER A 60 -0.41 5.35 -5.39
N PRO A 61 -0.35 5.93 -6.60
CA PRO A 61 -0.28 7.38 -6.75
C PRO A 61 -1.61 8.02 -6.38
N ARG A 62 -1.56 9.31 -6.09
CA ARG A 62 -2.75 10.12 -5.82
C ARG A 62 -3.22 10.83 -7.07
N GLY A 63 -4.51 10.77 -7.34
CA GLY A 63 -5.19 11.50 -8.39
C GLY A 63 -5.67 12.89 -7.93
N LEU A 64 -6.57 13.46 -8.71
CA LEU A 64 -7.23 14.72 -8.37
C LEU A 64 -7.94 14.62 -7.01
N GLY A 65 -7.83 15.67 -6.21
CA GLY A 65 -8.43 15.70 -4.88
C GLY A 65 -7.73 14.82 -3.84
N GLY A 66 -6.54 14.26 -4.14
CA GLY A 66 -5.78 13.41 -3.23
C GLY A 66 -6.33 11.99 -3.05
N ALA A 67 -7.33 11.59 -3.82
CA ALA A 67 -7.83 10.22 -3.80
C ALA A 67 -6.83 9.24 -4.46
N THR A 68 -6.83 7.99 -4.02
CA THR A 68 -6.00 6.93 -4.62
C THR A 68 -6.38 6.70 -6.08
N ASP A 69 -5.41 6.72 -6.99
CA ASP A 69 -5.62 6.36 -8.40
C ASP A 69 -5.71 4.84 -8.54
N THR A 70 -6.93 4.32 -8.55
CA THR A 70 -7.20 2.89 -8.69
C THR A 70 -6.80 2.32 -10.06
N GLY A 71 -6.65 3.17 -11.08
CA GLY A 71 -6.15 2.78 -12.40
C GLY A 71 -4.66 2.43 -12.40
N ARG A 72 -3.92 2.91 -11.39
CA ARG A 72 -2.50 2.64 -11.16
C ARG A 72 -2.25 2.00 -9.79
N PHE A 73 -3.10 1.08 -9.45
CA PHE A 73 -3.10 0.34 -8.19
C PHE A 73 -1.76 -0.33 -7.92
N MET A 74 -1.09 0.07 -6.85
CA MET A 74 0.23 -0.41 -6.40
C MET A 74 1.38 -0.22 -7.40
N ALA A 75 1.22 0.69 -8.38
CA ALA A 75 2.24 0.99 -9.40
C ALA A 75 3.31 2.02 -8.95
N GLY A 76 3.42 2.23 -7.66
CA GLY A 76 4.32 3.21 -7.05
C GLY A 76 3.72 4.62 -6.95
N ASN A 77 4.35 5.44 -6.14
CA ASN A 77 3.93 6.82 -5.89
C ASN A 77 5.16 7.74 -5.92
N PRO A 78 5.19 8.76 -6.81
CA PRO A 78 6.33 9.69 -6.88
C PRO A 78 6.50 10.53 -5.61
N VAL A 79 5.41 10.74 -4.86
CA VAL A 79 5.41 11.52 -3.62
C VAL A 79 4.62 10.76 -2.55
N GLY A 80 5.33 9.97 -1.76
CA GLY A 80 4.78 9.23 -0.63
C GLY A 80 4.44 10.13 0.56
N PRO A 81 3.95 9.55 1.66
CA PRO A 81 3.51 10.29 2.84
C PRO A 81 4.60 11.16 3.48
N ASP A 82 5.85 10.74 3.38
CA ASP A 82 7.05 11.45 3.86
C ASP A 82 7.69 12.36 2.80
N GLY A 83 7.06 12.48 1.62
CA GLY A 83 7.56 13.22 0.47
C GLY A 83 8.57 12.47 -0.39
N GLY A 84 8.98 11.25 0.01
CA GLY A 84 9.88 10.39 -0.74
C GLY A 84 9.17 9.57 -1.83
N TYR A 85 9.97 9.02 -2.75
CA TYR A 85 9.46 8.07 -3.76
C TYR A 85 9.11 6.73 -3.12
N VAL A 86 7.93 6.20 -3.45
CA VAL A 86 7.50 4.85 -3.06
C VAL A 86 7.50 3.93 -4.29
N PRO A 87 8.18 2.78 -4.23
CA PRO A 87 8.37 1.92 -5.40
C PRO A 87 7.09 1.23 -5.86
N ASN A 88 7.08 0.86 -7.15
CA ASN A 88 6.10 -0.03 -7.75
C ASN A 88 6.30 -1.45 -7.21
N ILE A 89 5.26 -2.06 -6.67
CA ILE A 89 5.25 -3.43 -6.14
C ILE A 89 4.42 -4.38 -7.00
N THR A 90 4.06 -3.99 -8.23
CA THR A 90 3.46 -4.91 -9.20
C THR A 90 4.57 -5.70 -9.93
N PRO A 91 4.26 -6.90 -10.48
CA PRO A 91 5.24 -7.71 -11.23
C PRO A 91 5.48 -7.17 -12.65
N HIS A 92 5.81 -5.89 -12.78
CA HIS A 92 6.10 -5.26 -14.07
C HIS A 92 7.61 -5.19 -14.32
N PRO A 93 8.10 -5.33 -15.58
CA PRO A 93 9.52 -5.33 -15.90
C PRO A 93 10.30 -4.07 -15.49
N ASP A 94 9.64 -2.93 -15.28
CA ASP A 94 10.28 -1.70 -14.78
C ASP A 94 10.08 -1.49 -13.27
N ALA A 95 9.39 -2.41 -12.59
CA ALA A 95 9.16 -2.32 -11.17
C ALA A 95 10.44 -2.63 -10.36
N TRP A 96 10.49 -2.13 -9.13
CA TRP A 96 11.59 -2.39 -8.22
C TRP A 96 11.74 -3.88 -7.89
N MET A 97 10.60 -4.61 -7.76
CA MET A 97 10.55 -6.05 -7.43
C MET A 97 10.52 -6.95 -8.68
N ARG A 98 10.92 -6.45 -9.87
CA ARG A 98 10.78 -7.17 -11.16
C ARG A 98 11.41 -8.57 -11.19
N ASP A 99 12.52 -8.74 -10.47
CA ASP A 99 13.29 -9.97 -10.45
C ASP A 99 13.10 -10.79 -9.16
N TRP A 100 12.14 -10.39 -8.31
CA TRP A 100 11.89 -11.04 -7.04
C TRP A 100 11.00 -12.26 -7.19
N GLU A 101 11.39 -13.34 -6.54
CA GLU A 101 10.56 -14.51 -6.35
C GLU A 101 9.64 -14.34 -5.13
N LYS A 102 8.65 -15.22 -5.00
CA LYS A 102 7.75 -15.21 -3.82
C LYS A 102 8.50 -15.35 -2.49
N ALA A 103 9.61 -16.09 -2.51
CA ALA A 103 10.46 -16.25 -1.33
C ALA A 103 11.12 -14.92 -0.91
N ASP A 104 11.60 -14.14 -1.87
CA ASP A 104 12.20 -12.83 -1.61
C ASP A 104 11.16 -11.86 -1.02
N ILE A 105 9.95 -11.85 -1.59
CA ILE A 105 8.84 -11.06 -1.07
C ILE A 105 8.52 -11.46 0.37
N ALA A 106 8.50 -12.77 0.67
CA ALA A 106 8.21 -13.26 2.02
C ALA A 106 9.27 -12.80 3.03
N VAL A 107 10.56 -13.00 2.71
CA VAL A 107 11.67 -12.56 3.56
C VAL A 107 11.62 -11.06 3.79
N TYR A 108 11.45 -10.28 2.72
CA TYR A 108 11.36 -8.82 2.83
C TYR A 108 10.20 -8.35 3.73
N LEU A 109 9.01 -8.94 3.60
CA LEU A 109 7.86 -8.57 4.41
C LEU A 109 8.03 -8.96 5.88
N GLU A 110 8.69 -10.09 6.16
CA GLU A 110 8.90 -10.61 7.51
C GLU A 110 10.05 -9.93 8.25
N THR A 111 11.16 -9.65 7.53
CA THR A 111 12.42 -9.21 8.15
C THR A 111 12.92 -7.84 7.68
N GLY A 112 12.34 -7.30 6.62
CA GLY A 112 12.84 -6.11 5.94
C GLY A 112 14.09 -6.35 5.08
N GLU A 113 14.64 -7.58 5.02
CA GLU A 113 15.85 -7.89 4.25
C GLU A 113 15.56 -7.96 2.75
N LEU A 114 16.42 -7.31 1.95
CA LEU A 114 16.39 -7.34 0.49
C LEU A 114 17.21 -8.50 -0.06
N PRO A 115 16.97 -8.95 -1.32
CA PRO A 115 17.74 -10.02 -1.94
C PRO A 115 19.24 -9.76 -2.07
N ASP A 116 19.68 -8.51 -2.03
CA ASP A 116 21.09 -8.12 -2.04
C ASP A 116 21.71 -7.96 -0.63
N SER A 117 20.99 -8.41 0.41
CA SER A 117 21.38 -8.35 1.83
C SER A 117 21.44 -6.92 2.39
N ASP A 118 20.78 -5.96 1.74
CA ASP A 118 20.47 -4.66 2.33
C ASP A 118 19.12 -4.74 3.06
N TYR A 119 18.68 -3.67 3.68
CA TYR A 119 17.45 -3.64 4.47
C TYR A 119 16.51 -2.50 4.05
N ALA A 120 15.22 -2.70 4.31
CA ALA A 120 14.22 -1.68 4.15
C ALA A 120 14.60 -0.41 4.91
N GLY A 121 14.44 0.74 4.26
CA GLY A 121 14.67 2.05 4.86
C GLY A 121 13.38 2.86 5.04
N GLY A 122 13.49 3.98 5.76
CA GLY A 122 12.42 4.93 5.95
C GLY A 122 11.14 4.34 6.52
N ALA A 123 10.00 4.80 6.04
CA ALA A 123 8.69 4.35 6.53
C ALA A 123 8.45 2.83 6.34
N MET A 124 9.05 2.20 5.32
CA MET A 124 8.86 0.77 5.10
C MET A 124 9.56 -0.07 6.17
N ALA A 125 10.70 0.37 6.72
CA ALA A 125 11.33 -0.28 7.86
C ALA A 125 10.39 -0.30 9.08
N GLU A 126 9.75 0.83 9.39
CA GLU A 126 8.78 0.92 10.49
C GLU A 126 7.56 0.00 10.27
N VAL A 127 7.07 -0.09 9.03
CA VAL A 127 5.96 -1.00 8.67
C VAL A 127 6.36 -2.45 8.84
N SER A 128 7.58 -2.83 8.44
CA SER A 128 8.09 -4.20 8.64
C SER A 128 8.26 -4.51 10.12
N ASP A 129 9.01 -3.69 10.85
CA ASP A 129 9.39 -3.96 12.25
C ASP A 129 8.20 -3.93 13.23
N ASN A 130 7.25 -3.02 13.00
CA ASN A 130 6.13 -2.80 13.92
C ASN A 130 4.81 -3.42 13.47
N GLY A 131 4.77 -4.04 12.30
CA GLY A 131 3.55 -4.60 11.72
C GLY A 131 3.74 -5.95 11.06
N LEU A 132 4.42 -6.00 9.92
CA LEU A 132 4.47 -7.20 9.08
C LEU A 132 5.24 -8.36 9.71
N ALA A 133 6.28 -8.09 10.51
CA ALA A 133 7.03 -9.08 11.28
C ALA A 133 6.17 -9.90 12.25
N PHE A 134 4.98 -9.41 12.62
CA PHE A 134 4.05 -10.09 13.52
C PHE A 134 2.92 -10.85 12.81
N LEU A 135 2.95 -10.90 11.48
CA LEU A 135 1.99 -11.72 10.74
C LEU A 135 2.14 -13.19 11.07
N THR A 136 1.02 -13.91 11.12
CA THR A 136 1.10 -15.38 11.13
C THR A 136 1.68 -15.88 9.81
N GLN A 137 2.30 -17.06 9.81
CA GLN A 137 2.84 -17.64 8.57
C GLN A 137 1.77 -17.79 7.48
N SER A 138 0.53 -18.10 7.86
CA SER A 138 -0.58 -18.18 6.90
C SER A 138 -0.95 -16.82 6.29
N ASP A 139 -0.90 -15.75 7.08
CA ASP A 139 -1.18 -14.40 6.61
C ASP A 139 -0.03 -13.84 5.75
N LEU A 140 1.22 -14.16 6.09
CA LEU A 140 2.38 -13.82 5.27
C LEU A 140 2.28 -14.48 3.89
N VAL A 141 2.03 -15.79 3.84
CA VAL A 141 1.83 -16.53 2.58
C VAL A 141 0.68 -15.94 1.77
N ALA A 142 -0.44 -15.61 2.42
CA ALA A 142 -1.59 -14.99 1.77
C ALA A 142 -1.24 -13.62 1.16
N LEU A 143 -0.50 -12.79 1.89
CA LEU A 143 -0.06 -11.48 1.42
C LEU A 143 0.89 -11.60 0.21
N VAL A 144 1.84 -12.54 0.27
CA VAL A 144 2.75 -12.84 -0.86
C VAL A 144 1.98 -13.30 -2.09
N GLU A 145 0.99 -14.21 -1.93
CA GLU A 145 0.14 -14.66 -3.03
C GLU A 145 -0.62 -13.50 -3.70
N PHE A 146 -1.12 -12.56 -2.90
CA PHE A 146 -1.78 -11.38 -3.43
C PHE A 146 -0.83 -10.47 -4.19
N ILE A 147 0.33 -10.10 -3.61
CA ILE A 147 1.31 -9.19 -4.21
C ILE A 147 1.85 -9.77 -5.51
N ALA A 148 2.25 -11.04 -5.52
CA ALA A 148 2.77 -11.72 -6.71
C ALA A 148 1.72 -11.86 -7.84
N ALA A 149 0.42 -11.81 -7.51
CA ALA A 149 -0.68 -11.89 -8.46
C ALA A 149 -1.26 -10.52 -8.85
N LEU A 150 -0.62 -9.42 -8.47
CA LEU A 150 -1.02 -8.08 -8.90
C LEU A 150 -0.94 -7.95 -10.42
N LYS A 151 -1.83 -7.14 -10.99
CA LYS A 151 -1.75 -6.81 -12.42
C LYS A 151 -0.46 -6.03 -12.69
N PRO A 152 0.39 -6.45 -13.64
CA PRO A 152 1.57 -5.70 -14.04
C PRO A 152 1.19 -4.31 -14.55
N LEU A 153 1.72 -3.28 -13.92
CA LEU A 153 1.49 -1.88 -14.30
C LEU A 153 2.84 -1.16 -14.37
N PRO A 154 3.05 -0.28 -15.37
CA PRO A 154 4.28 0.49 -15.45
C PRO A 154 4.42 1.42 -14.24
N SER A 155 5.66 1.61 -13.79
CA SER A 155 5.96 2.44 -12.63
C SER A 155 5.49 3.88 -12.81
N THR A 156 4.86 4.43 -11.78
CA THR A 156 4.52 5.85 -11.73
C THR A 156 5.79 6.62 -11.40
N ARG A 157 6.40 7.22 -12.44
CA ARG A 157 7.54 8.11 -12.30
C ARG A 157 7.07 9.55 -12.50
N ASP A 158 7.81 10.50 -11.96
CA ASP A 158 7.58 11.91 -12.27
C ASP A 158 7.63 12.10 -13.79
N ARG A 159 6.61 12.79 -14.32
CA ARG A 159 6.58 13.24 -15.70
C ARG A 159 7.11 14.65 -15.79
#